data_8326d35cfef4ad5270e52dc8733bec42
#
_entry.id   8326d35cfef4ad5270e52dc8733bec42
#
_cell.length_a   1.000
_cell.length_b   1.000
_cell.length_c   1.000
_cell.angle_alpha   90.00
_cell.angle_beta   90.00
_cell.angle_gamma   90.00
#
_symmetry.space_group_name_H-M   'P 1'
#
loop_
_entity.id
_entity.type
_entity.pdbx_description
1 polymer ?
#
loop_
_entity_poly.entity_id
_entity_poly.type
_entity_poly.pdbx_seq_one_letter_code
_entity_poly.pdbx_strand_id
1 'polypeptide(L)'
;MSITGLCKVVQELLQNRVQDVSIQPGMIGEEASSLFLISSFLKPDVPPEWATLLMTQLEQAPENLNGYNFLLLLLRILRKREASNERDKLFGLLGMVNHFCEVRGIEQVTVSPDYNQPPLLVLKDAAKDILMNTHGGLTFLSLGQSWSPMVDRPSWMIGFAGVEAAGRPLTEYLYYNVSPTYTTKEGVIRFRDDTLQLSAHEVGTVEEVSLTGAEMASGKFSEYLHLVRKLPLPTHTGQPPAEVLWRVLIGDHDSYNKSADRASDSISEDFSRFIQYMLLREKLADIARQTPEMHYEVKLHLLDDLASNDKSGSICTSHQIKDLIKHHDIGIENVSDSERRILEIIPQNDRFIRDVQEMTGCRRLYRTVEGDLGLGPLSMRPGDRVWILRGARVPFVLRPATDVDKAHYHLLGETYVHGIMRGELLAQDSSLQWKDIGIV
;
A
#
# COMPACT_ATOMS: atom_id res chain seq x y z
N MET A 1 12.23 0.11 -22.30
CA MET A 1 13.57 -0.53 -22.25
C MET A 1 13.36 -1.89 -21.65
N SER A 2 13.86 -2.98 -22.26
CA SER A 2 13.71 -4.33 -21.69
C SER A 2 14.51 -4.48 -20.38
N ILE A 3 14.11 -5.40 -19.50
CA ILE A 3 14.87 -5.69 -18.26
C ILE A 3 16.32 -6.03 -18.60
N THR A 4 16.56 -6.81 -19.67
CA THR A 4 17.90 -7.14 -20.17
C THR A 4 18.71 -5.90 -20.58
N GLY A 5 18.07 -4.92 -21.25
CA GLY A 5 18.71 -3.65 -21.60
C GLY A 5 19.04 -2.80 -20.37
N LEU A 6 18.18 -2.80 -19.35
CA LEU A 6 18.42 -2.12 -18.09
C LEU A 6 19.56 -2.75 -17.30
N CYS A 7 19.57 -4.09 -17.17
CA CYS A 7 20.65 -4.83 -16.51
C CYS A 7 22.01 -4.54 -17.17
N LYS A 8 22.05 -4.49 -18.51
CA LYS A 8 23.29 -4.16 -19.24
C LYS A 8 23.77 -2.74 -18.94
N VAL A 9 22.86 -1.74 -18.97
CA VAL A 9 23.19 -0.35 -18.63
C VAL A 9 23.67 -0.23 -17.18
N VAL A 10 23.02 -0.88 -16.24
CA VAL A 10 23.44 -0.86 -14.83
C VAL A 10 24.78 -1.58 -14.63
N GLN A 11 25.02 -2.72 -15.32
CA GLN A 11 26.32 -3.40 -15.30
C GLN A 11 27.43 -2.53 -15.90
N GLU A 12 27.17 -1.84 -17.02
CA GLU A 12 28.12 -0.91 -17.63
C GLU A 12 28.43 0.28 -16.71
N LEU A 13 27.44 0.80 -15.97
CA LEU A 13 27.66 1.86 -14.98
C LEU A 13 28.44 1.41 -13.76
N LEU A 14 28.19 0.19 -13.28
CA LEU A 14 28.94 -0.39 -12.15
C LEU A 14 30.38 -0.77 -12.55
N GLN A 15 30.62 -1.14 -13.82
CA GLN A 15 31.94 -1.50 -14.35
C GLN A 15 32.77 -0.25 -14.74
N ASN A 16 32.13 0.74 -15.34
CA ASN A 16 32.77 2.02 -15.67
C ASN A 16 32.72 2.88 -14.42
N ARG A 17 33.64 2.68 -13.48
CA ARG A 17 33.85 3.57 -12.33
C ARG A 17 33.63 4.99 -12.80
N VAL A 18 32.55 5.63 -12.35
CA VAL A 18 32.19 6.99 -12.73
C VAL A 18 33.31 7.91 -12.25
N GLN A 19 34.30 8.14 -13.11
CA GLN A 19 35.42 9.06 -12.83
C GLN A 19 35.06 10.53 -12.99
N ASP A 20 33.80 10.84 -13.39
CA ASP A 20 33.41 12.20 -13.80
C ASP A 20 32.14 12.74 -13.15
N VAL A 21 31.77 12.31 -11.94
CA VAL A 21 30.81 13.08 -11.17
C VAL A 21 31.53 13.76 -10.00
N SER A 22 31.76 15.05 -10.12
CA SER A 22 32.28 15.90 -9.05
C SER A 22 31.24 16.08 -7.94
N ILE A 23 31.00 15.01 -7.16
CA ILE A 23 30.29 15.04 -5.89
C ILE A 23 31.37 15.24 -4.83
N GLN A 24 31.25 16.31 -4.05
CA GLN A 24 32.23 16.58 -3.00
C GLN A 24 32.32 15.40 -2.03
N PRO A 25 33.55 14.91 -1.74
CA PRO A 25 33.74 13.82 -0.79
C PRO A 25 33.26 14.28 0.60
N GLY A 26 32.26 13.64 1.15
CA GLY A 26 31.82 13.89 2.50
C GLY A 26 30.30 13.90 2.76
N MET A 27 29.46 13.92 1.73
CA MET A 27 28.01 13.97 1.94
C MET A 27 27.25 12.66 1.65
N ILE A 28 27.79 11.76 0.85
CA ILE A 28 27.13 10.46 0.57
C ILE A 28 28.23 9.46 0.24
N GLY A 29 28.27 8.28 0.88
CA GLY A 29 29.25 7.23 0.57
C GLY A 29 29.15 6.78 -0.92
N GLU A 30 30.24 6.26 -1.50
CA GLU A 30 30.31 5.82 -2.92
C GLU A 30 29.14 4.93 -3.35
N GLU A 31 28.51 4.31 -2.42
CA GLU A 31 27.46 3.32 -2.55
C GLU A 31 26.06 3.91 -2.65
N ALA A 32 25.78 4.95 -1.88
CA ALA A 32 24.57 5.76 -2.07
C ALA A 32 24.57 6.44 -3.44
N SER A 33 25.76 6.76 -3.96
CA SER A 33 25.92 7.29 -5.32
C SER A 33 25.56 6.27 -6.39
N SER A 34 25.90 5.00 -6.22
CA SER A 34 25.56 3.94 -7.18
C SER A 34 24.06 3.66 -7.23
N LEU A 35 23.39 3.73 -6.10
CA LEU A 35 21.92 3.55 -6.00
C LEU A 35 21.15 4.82 -6.37
N PHE A 36 21.68 5.99 -6.11
CA PHE A 36 21.17 7.24 -6.65
C PHE A 36 21.23 7.23 -8.19
N LEU A 37 22.31 6.72 -8.78
CA LEU A 37 22.41 6.50 -10.21
C LEU A 37 21.40 5.48 -10.71
N ILE A 38 21.25 4.33 -10.05
CA ILE A 38 20.21 3.34 -10.37
C ILE A 38 18.82 4.00 -10.30
N SER A 39 18.52 4.74 -9.25
CA SER A 39 17.26 5.47 -9.11
C SER A 39 17.05 6.54 -10.17
N SER A 40 18.10 7.22 -10.60
CA SER A 40 18.06 8.24 -11.65
C SER A 40 17.79 7.66 -13.04
N PHE A 41 18.27 6.46 -13.33
CA PHE A 41 17.99 5.75 -14.58
C PHE A 41 16.64 5.05 -14.61
N LEU A 42 16.05 4.74 -13.45
CA LEU A 42 14.74 4.12 -13.33
C LEU A 42 13.56 5.11 -13.39
N LYS A 43 13.85 6.43 -13.48
CA LYS A 43 12.83 7.47 -13.67
C LYS A 43 11.97 7.19 -14.92
N PRO A 44 10.65 7.54 -14.92
CA PRO A 44 9.99 8.52 -14.05
C PRO A 44 9.18 7.95 -12.87
N ASP A 45 9.14 6.64 -12.65
CA ASP A 45 8.14 6.00 -11.78
C ASP A 45 8.61 5.70 -10.35
N VAL A 46 9.86 6.05 -10.01
CA VAL A 46 10.40 5.76 -8.66
C VAL A 46 10.75 7.07 -7.97
N PRO A 47 10.10 7.42 -6.85
CA PRO A 47 10.50 8.57 -6.05
C PRO A 47 11.93 8.37 -5.53
N PRO A 48 12.89 9.27 -5.84
CA PRO A 48 14.28 9.12 -5.39
C PRO A 48 14.43 9.03 -3.87
N GLU A 49 13.49 9.63 -3.17
CA GLU A 49 13.50 9.82 -1.73
C GLU A 49 13.36 8.52 -0.95
N TRP A 50 12.48 7.62 -1.36
CA TRP A 50 12.30 6.36 -0.64
C TRP A 50 13.40 5.34 -0.92
N ALA A 51 13.97 5.34 -2.11
CA ALA A 51 15.14 4.50 -2.42
C ALA A 51 16.35 4.92 -1.57
N THR A 52 16.60 6.23 -1.47
CA THR A 52 17.61 6.80 -0.59
C THR A 52 17.34 6.43 0.88
N LEU A 53 16.10 6.54 1.31
CA LEU A 53 15.69 6.27 2.69
C LEU A 53 15.80 4.78 3.04
N LEU A 54 15.45 3.89 2.10
CA LEU A 54 15.60 2.45 2.27
C LEU A 54 17.08 2.05 2.34
N MET A 55 17.94 2.70 1.55
CA MET A 55 19.38 2.50 1.61
C MET A 55 19.96 3.01 2.92
N THR A 56 19.55 4.19 3.38
CA THR A 56 19.96 4.70 4.69
C THR A 56 19.59 3.71 5.81
N GLN A 57 18.45 3.03 5.72
CA GLN A 57 18.08 2.00 6.69
C GLN A 57 18.95 0.75 6.60
N LEU A 58 19.31 0.31 5.40
CA LEU A 58 20.22 -0.80 5.20
C LEU A 58 21.64 -0.47 5.69
N GLU A 59 22.07 0.79 5.52
CA GLU A 59 23.36 1.30 6.01
C GLU A 59 23.38 1.46 7.54
N GLN A 60 22.25 1.78 8.18
CA GLN A 60 22.14 1.89 9.62
C GLN A 60 22.15 0.53 10.33
N ALA A 61 21.91 -0.57 9.63
CA ALA A 61 21.98 -1.92 10.14
C ALA A 61 22.81 -2.82 9.19
N PRO A 62 24.12 -2.54 9.05
CA PRO A 62 24.98 -3.24 8.08
C PRO A 62 25.07 -4.75 8.33
N GLU A 63 24.88 -5.20 9.56
CA GLU A 63 24.79 -6.62 9.92
C GLU A 63 23.59 -7.33 9.27
N ASN A 64 22.60 -6.57 8.82
CA ASN A 64 21.39 -7.08 8.17
C ASN A 64 21.48 -7.04 6.64
N LEU A 65 22.54 -6.46 6.08
CA LEU A 65 22.71 -6.36 4.65
C LEU A 65 23.23 -7.67 4.06
N ASN A 66 22.44 -8.27 3.18
CA ASN A 66 22.85 -9.44 2.40
C ASN A 66 22.29 -9.35 0.96
N GLY A 67 22.66 -10.28 0.10
CA GLY A 67 22.22 -10.31 -1.29
C GLY A 67 20.69 -10.40 -1.44
N TYR A 68 20.00 -11.08 -0.54
CA TYR A 68 18.54 -11.20 -0.59
C TYR A 68 17.83 -9.89 -0.26
N ASN A 69 18.38 -9.06 0.64
CA ASN A 69 17.84 -7.71 0.90
C ASN A 69 17.96 -6.84 -0.34
N PHE A 70 19.09 -6.91 -1.03
CA PHE A 70 19.26 -6.15 -2.28
C PHE A 70 18.39 -6.69 -3.41
N LEU A 71 18.24 -8.00 -3.54
CA LEU A 71 17.32 -8.62 -4.49
C LEU A 71 15.87 -8.18 -4.24
N LEU A 72 15.41 -8.20 -2.97
CA LEU A 72 14.08 -7.75 -2.60
C LEU A 72 13.85 -6.27 -2.95
N LEU A 73 14.87 -5.43 -2.73
CA LEU A 73 14.83 -4.02 -3.15
C LEU A 73 14.65 -3.88 -4.66
N LEU A 74 15.43 -4.62 -5.46
CA LEU A 74 15.32 -4.57 -6.92
C LEU A 74 13.97 -5.11 -7.43
N LEU A 75 13.47 -6.21 -6.88
CA LEU A 75 12.15 -6.73 -7.20
C LEU A 75 11.07 -5.69 -6.92
N ARG A 76 11.19 -4.96 -5.82
CA ARG A 76 10.26 -3.89 -5.43
C ARG A 76 10.30 -2.72 -6.41
N ILE A 77 11.49 -2.24 -6.78
CA ILE A 77 11.68 -1.15 -7.75
C ILE A 77 11.14 -1.54 -9.12
N LEU A 78 11.41 -2.77 -9.55
CA LEU A 78 11.10 -3.26 -10.89
C LEU A 78 9.77 -4.00 -10.99
N ARG A 79 8.98 -4.05 -9.92
CA ARG A 79 7.73 -4.81 -9.86
C ARG A 79 6.74 -4.52 -11.00
N LYS A 80 6.72 -3.26 -11.50
CA LYS A 80 5.86 -2.84 -12.62
C LYS A 80 6.44 -3.13 -14.00
N ARG A 81 7.61 -3.76 -14.09
CA ARG A 81 8.23 -4.09 -15.36
C ARG A 81 7.76 -5.47 -15.82
N GLU A 82 7.37 -5.52 -17.08
CA GLU A 82 6.98 -6.77 -17.71
C GLU A 82 8.21 -7.54 -18.21
N ALA A 83 8.10 -8.86 -18.21
CA ALA A 83 9.05 -9.76 -18.81
C ALA A 83 8.29 -10.81 -19.63
N SER A 84 8.76 -11.09 -20.84
CA SER A 84 8.17 -12.11 -21.72
C SER A 84 8.28 -13.53 -21.14
N ASN A 85 9.29 -13.77 -20.30
CA ASN A 85 9.45 -14.97 -19.49
C ASN A 85 9.41 -14.57 -18.03
N GLU A 86 8.49 -15.14 -17.23
CA GLU A 86 8.34 -14.79 -15.81
C GLU A 86 9.64 -14.94 -15.02
N ARG A 87 10.50 -15.93 -15.37
CA ARG A 87 11.81 -16.15 -14.74
C ARG A 87 12.75 -14.95 -14.91
N ASP A 88 12.60 -14.17 -15.98
CA ASP A 88 13.45 -13.02 -16.26
C ASP A 88 13.24 -11.88 -15.25
N LYS A 89 12.09 -11.84 -14.58
CA LYS A 89 11.88 -10.93 -13.43
C LYS A 89 12.88 -11.17 -12.30
N LEU A 90 13.36 -12.41 -12.17
CA LEU A 90 14.34 -12.82 -11.18
C LEU A 90 15.73 -12.90 -11.80
N PHE A 91 15.91 -13.73 -12.84
CA PHE A 91 17.21 -14.01 -13.44
C PHE A 91 17.88 -12.76 -14.01
N GLY A 92 17.09 -11.83 -14.56
CA GLY A 92 17.60 -10.55 -15.04
C GLY A 92 18.22 -9.66 -13.94
N LEU A 93 17.96 -9.95 -12.67
CA LEU A 93 18.49 -9.19 -11.53
C LEU A 93 19.72 -9.84 -10.89
N LEU A 94 19.89 -11.16 -11.03
CA LEU A 94 20.90 -11.92 -10.31
C LEU A 94 22.34 -11.44 -10.61
N GLY A 95 22.62 -11.08 -11.87
CA GLY A 95 23.94 -10.55 -12.23
C GLY A 95 24.27 -9.26 -11.47
N MET A 96 23.29 -8.39 -11.29
CA MET A 96 23.42 -7.14 -10.54
C MET A 96 23.56 -7.38 -9.04
N VAL A 97 22.74 -8.30 -8.49
CA VAL A 97 22.79 -8.68 -7.08
C VAL A 97 24.16 -9.30 -6.74
N ASN A 98 24.62 -10.25 -7.55
CA ASN A 98 25.89 -10.94 -7.29
C ASN A 98 27.07 -9.98 -7.38
N HIS A 99 27.08 -9.07 -8.35
CA HIS A 99 28.11 -8.04 -8.44
C HIS A 99 28.10 -7.09 -7.23
N PHE A 100 26.94 -6.66 -6.77
CA PHE A 100 26.80 -5.88 -5.54
C PHE A 100 27.36 -6.62 -4.33
N CYS A 101 27.04 -7.91 -4.17
CA CYS A 101 27.54 -8.74 -3.09
C CYS A 101 29.06 -8.89 -3.13
N GLU A 102 29.63 -9.10 -4.33
CA GLU A 102 31.07 -9.22 -4.56
C GLU A 102 31.81 -7.95 -4.15
N VAL A 103 31.34 -6.78 -4.63
CA VAL A 103 31.94 -5.49 -4.30
C VAL A 103 31.90 -5.19 -2.79
N ARG A 104 30.82 -5.63 -2.12
CA ARG A 104 30.61 -5.39 -0.69
C ARG A 104 31.22 -6.45 0.22
N GLY A 105 31.65 -7.58 -0.31
CA GLY A 105 32.10 -8.72 0.48
C GLY A 105 31.00 -9.34 1.34
N ILE A 106 29.75 -9.29 0.90
CA ILE A 106 28.59 -9.86 1.60
C ILE A 106 28.10 -11.15 0.95
N GLU A 107 27.27 -11.90 1.67
CA GLU A 107 26.72 -13.18 1.23
C GLU A 107 25.88 -13.01 -0.06
N GLN A 108 26.20 -13.81 -1.07
CA GLN A 108 25.47 -13.85 -2.34
C GLN A 108 24.17 -14.63 -2.21
N VAL A 109 23.24 -14.40 -3.14
CA VAL A 109 22.04 -15.22 -3.26
C VAL A 109 22.39 -16.59 -3.85
N THR A 110 21.76 -17.65 -3.35
CA THR A 110 21.99 -19.03 -3.81
C THR A 110 21.24 -19.36 -5.10
N VAL A 111 20.30 -18.49 -5.51
CA VAL A 111 19.50 -18.70 -6.73
C VAL A 111 20.38 -18.67 -7.97
N SER A 112 20.35 -19.74 -8.76
CA SER A 112 21.08 -19.88 -10.02
C SER A 112 20.10 -19.90 -11.20
N PRO A 113 20.40 -19.18 -12.31
CA PRO A 113 19.57 -19.20 -13.51
C PRO A 113 19.54 -20.60 -14.14
N ASP A 114 18.36 -21.22 -14.16
CA ASP A 114 18.11 -22.47 -14.88
C ASP A 114 16.82 -22.38 -15.70
N TYR A 115 16.95 -22.22 -17.00
CA TYR A 115 15.83 -22.15 -17.93
C TYR A 115 15.24 -23.53 -18.30
N ASN A 116 15.83 -24.64 -17.85
CA ASN A 116 15.30 -25.99 -18.06
C ASN A 116 14.22 -26.34 -17.03
N GLN A 117 14.22 -25.69 -15.87
CA GLN A 117 13.20 -25.92 -14.85
C GLN A 117 11.89 -25.16 -15.17
N PRO A 118 10.74 -25.71 -14.76
CA PRO A 118 9.46 -25.00 -14.88
C PRO A 118 9.48 -23.64 -14.18
N PRO A 119 8.92 -22.56 -14.80
CA PRO A 119 8.91 -21.22 -14.22
C PRO A 119 8.34 -21.18 -12.80
N LEU A 120 7.25 -21.89 -12.56
CA LEU A 120 6.59 -21.93 -11.24
C LEU A 120 7.51 -22.49 -10.16
N LEU A 121 8.28 -23.54 -10.46
CA LEU A 121 9.19 -24.16 -9.48
C LEU A 121 10.32 -23.19 -9.13
N VAL A 122 10.97 -22.60 -10.15
CA VAL A 122 12.04 -21.61 -9.96
C VAL A 122 11.59 -20.44 -9.11
N LEU A 123 10.42 -19.85 -9.42
CA LEU A 123 9.90 -18.70 -8.69
C LEU A 123 9.45 -19.07 -7.28
N LYS A 124 8.95 -20.29 -7.08
CA LYS A 124 8.56 -20.80 -5.75
C LYS A 124 9.78 -20.95 -4.85
N ASP A 125 10.84 -21.60 -5.34
CA ASP A 125 12.06 -21.79 -4.57
C ASP A 125 12.73 -20.45 -4.26
N ALA A 126 12.79 -19.53 -5.22
CA ALA A 126 13.30 -18.18 -4.99
C ALA A 126 12.47 -17.39 -3.96
N ALA A 127 11.14 -17.51 -3.99
CA ALA A 127 10.29 -16.86 -2.99
C ALA A 127 10.52 -17.42 -1.59
N LYS A 128 10.70 -18.74 -1.44
CA LYS A 128 11.09 -19.38 -0.16
C LYS A 128 12.41 -18.83 0.34
N ASP A 129 13.42 -18.78 -0.52
CA ASP A 129 14.75 -18.27 -0.18
C ASP A 129 14.70 -16.78 0.23
N ILE A 130 13.97 -15.95 -0.50
CA ILE A 130 13.79 -14.54 -0.14
C ILE A 130 13.12 -14.40 1.23
N LEU A 131 12.02 -15.12 1.47
CA LEU A 131 11.30 -15.07 2.73
C LEU A 131 12.17 -15.50 3.91
N MET A 132 12.98 -16.54 3.74
CA MET A 132 13.82 -17.10 4.81
C MET A 132 15.10 -16.31 5.08
N ASN A 133 15.71 -15.72 4.05
CA ASN A 133 17.04 -15.11 4.16
C ASN A 133 17.06 -13.58 4.16
N THR A 134 15.92 -12.93 3.92
CA THR A 134 15.82 -11.47 3.98
C THR A 134 15.51 -11.02 5.39
N HIS A 135 16.26 -10.04 5.91
CA HIS A 135 15.83 -9.32 7.11
C HIS A 135 14.52 -8.57 6.82
N GLY A 136 13.49 -8.85 7.61
CA GLY A 136 12.14 -8.38 7.30
C GLY A 136 11.53 -9.08 6.08
N GLY A 137 11.82 -10.38 5.88
CA GLY A 137 11.41 -11.18 4.71
C GLY A 137 9.93 -11.13 4.39
N LEU A 138 9.09 -10.91 5.38
CA LEU A 138 7.63 -10.71 5.18
C LEU A 138 7.29 -9.46 4.34
N THR A 139 8.24 -8.54 4.13
CA THR A 139 8.09 -7.43 3.17
C THR A 139 7.89 -7.93 1.74
N PHE A 140 8.39 -9.13 1.41
CA PHE A 140 8.12 -9.76 0.11
C PHE A 140 6.62 -9.97 -0.13
N LEU A 141 5.85 -10.27 0.91
CA LEU A 141 4.39 -10.43 0.83
C LEU A 141 3.64 -9.13 0.51
N SER A 142 4.30 -7.97 0.69
CA SER A 142 3.76 -6.65 0.36
C SER A 142 4.02 -6.21 -1.08
N LEU A 143 4.77 -6.99 -1.87
CA LEU A 143 5.13 -6.60 -3.24
C LEU A 143 3.98 -6.70 -4.23
N GLY A 144 2.92 -7.45 -3.91
CA GLY A 144 1.78 -7.65 -4.78
C GLY A 144 0.46 -7.64 -4.04
N GLN A 145 -0.63 -7.66 -4.81
CA GLN A 145 -1.99 -7.86 -4.31
C GLN A 145 -2.67 -8.90 -5.20
N SER A 146 -3.43 -9.79 -4.59
CA SER A 146 -4.19 -10.78 -5.34
C SER A 146 -5.52 -10.19 -5.80
N TRP A 147 -5.80 -10.22 -7.11
CA TRP A 147 -7.12 -9.93 -7.67
C TRP A 147 -8.09 -11.09 -7.47
N SER A 148 -7.56 -12.30 -7.49
CA SER A 148 -8.26 -13.53 -7.17
C SER A 148 -7.25 -14.54 -6.63
N PRO A 149 -7.68 -15.54 -5.84
CA PRO A 149 -6.80 -16.64 -5.47
C PRO A 149 -6.16 -17.23 -6.73
N MET A 150 -4.84 -17.31 -6.75
CA MET A 150 -4.11 -17.92 -7.86
C MET A 150 -4.36 -19.43 -7.79
N VAL A 151 -4.98 -19.99 -8.81
CA VAL A 151 -5.37 -21.41 -8.84
C VAL A 151 -4.15 -22.33 -8.94
N ASP A 152 -3.07 -21.86 -9.56
CA ASP A 152 -1.94 -22.69 -9.95
C ASP A 152 -0.70 -22.50 -9.08
N ARG A 153 -0.75 -21.63 -8.08
CA ARG A 153 0.41 -21.33 -7.23
C ARG A 153 0.01 -20.91 -5.81
N PRO A 154 0.86 -21.16 -4.81
CA PRO A 154 0.64 -20.68 -3.45
C PRO A 154 0.45 -19.16 -3.39
N SER A 155 -0.50 -18.69 -2.60
CA SER A 155 -0.83 -17.26 -2.50
C SER A 155 0.31 -16.41 -1.90
N TRP A 156 1.20 -17.00 -1.12
CA TRP A 156 2.39 -16.33 -0.58
C TRP A 156 3.45 -15.99 -1.63
N MET A 157 3.35 -16.54 -2.85
CA MET A 157 4.21 -16.15 -3.99
C MET A 157 3.81 -14.80 -4.63
N ILE A 158 2.99 -14.03 -3.96
CA ILE A 158 2.39 -12.78 -4.43
C ILE A 158 3.40 -11.77 -5.00
N GLY A 159 4.65 -11.77 -4.52
CA GLY A 159 5.70 -10.88 -5.00
C GLY A 159 6.08 -11.07 -6.47
N PHE A 160 5.76 -12.23 -7.06
CA PHE A 160 5.93 -12.52 -8.49
C PHE A 160 4.62 -12.47 -9.29
N ALA A 161 3.50 -12.18 -8.64
CA ALA A 161 2.23 -11.99 -9.32
C ALA A 161 2.26 -10.78 -10.26
N GLY A 162 1.41 -10.79 -11.28
CA GLY A 162 1.24 -9.64 -12.17
C GLY A 162 0.79 -8.40 -11.39
N VAL A 163 1.39 -7.25 -11.66
CA VAL A 163 1.35 -6.08 -10.77
C VAL A 163 0.50 -4.95 -11.35
N GLU A 164 -0.36 -5.23 -12.34
CA GLU A 164 -1.16 -4.19 -13.01
C GLU A 164 -1.98 -3.31 -12.06
N ALA A 165 -2.24 -3.79 -10.84
CA ALA A 165 -3.04 -3.08 -9.87
C ALA A 165 -2.41 -2.88 -8.50
N ALA A 166 -1.14 -3.17 -8.31
CA ALA A 166 -0.49 -2.90 -7.03
C ALA A 166 -0.11 -1.42 -6.93
N GLY A 167 -0.74 -0.72 -5.99
CA GLY A 167 -0.34 0.61 -5.56
C GLY A 167 1.04 0.60 -4.91
N ARG A 168 1.45 1.74 -4.37
CA ARG A 168 2.66 1.84 -3.56
C ARG A 168 2.54 0.89 -2.35
N PRO A 169 3.52 0.00 -2.10
CA PRO A 169 3.49 -0.85 -0.91
C PRO A 169 3.45 -0.03 0.37
N LEU A 170 2.62 -0.45 1.33
CA LEU A 170 2.54 0.21 2.63
C LEU A 170 3.85 0.09 3.42
N THR A 171 4.63 -0.92 3.16
CA THR A 171 5.97 -1.10 3.74
C THR A 171 6.98 -0.04 3.27
N GLU A 172 6.65 0.80 2.28
CA GLU A 172 7.44 1.99 1.89
C GLU A 172 7.25 3.17 2.83
N TYR A 173 6.19 3.18 3.63
CA TYR A 173 6.01 4.15 4.70
C TYR A 173 6.77 3.66 5.94
N LEU A 174 7.92 4.28 6.20
CA LEU A 174 8.91 3.76 7.16
C LEU A 174 8.46 3.79 8.62
N TYR A 175 7.50 4.64 8.94
CA TYR A 175 6.90 4.73 10.26
C TYR A 175 5.84 3.64 10.53
N TYR A 176 5.39 2.88 9.53
CA TYR A 176 4.54 1.72 9.80
C TYR A 176 5.37 0.57 10.35
N ASN A 177 4.98 0.09 11.52
CA ASN A 177 5.65 -1.01 12.19
C ASN A 177 4.71 -1.67 13.20
N VAL A 178 3.75 -2.44 12.70
CA VAL A 178 2.71 -3.08 13.54
C VAL A 178 3.27 -4.16 14.46
N SER A 179 4.44 -4.73 14.14
CA SER A 179 5.11 -5.77 14.93
C SER A 179 6.60 -5.47 15.06
N PRO A 180 7.00 -4.52 15.95
CA PRO A 180 8.33 -3.93 15.99
C PRO A 180 9.47 -4.87 16.40
N THR A 181 9.18 -6.09 16.80
CA THR A 181 10.21 -6.97 17.33
C THR A 181 10.37 -8.23 16.50
N TYR A 182 11.26 -8.18 15.49
CA TYR A 182 11.91 -9.40 15.04
C TYR A 182 13.31 -9.12 14.46
N THR A 183 14.30 -9.25 15.32
CA THR A 183 15.73 -9.25 14.95
C THR A 183 16.30 -10.64 14.82
N THR A 184 15.52 -11.72 15.05
CA THR A 184 16.07 -13.07 15.04
C THR A 184 15.59 -13.91 13.86
N LYS A 185 16.54 -14.49 13.16
CA LYS A 185 16.37 -15.43 12.03
C LYS A 185 15.66 -16.74 12.42
N GLU A 186 15.52 -17.04 13.70
CA GLU A 186 15.11 -18.37 14.14
C GLU A 186 13.60 -18.45 14.43
N GLY A 187 12.91 -19.29 13.66
CA GLY A 187 11.60 -19.83 14.03
C GLY A 187 10.36 -19.07 13.61
N VAL A 188 10.47 -17.93 12.93
CA VAL A 188 9.29 -17.11 12.53
C VAL A 188 8.66 -17.59 11.23
N ILE A 189 9.49 -17.92 10.26
CA ILE A 189 9.07 -18.36 8.93
C ILE A 189 9.46 -19.83 8.78
N ARG A 190 8.48 -20.67 8.51
CA ARG A 190 8.67 -22.11 8.25
C ARG A 190 7.87 -22.50 7.03
N PHE A 191 8.34 -23.49 6.31
CA PHE A 191 7.60 -24.13 5.24
C PHE A 191 7.30 -25.58 5.59
N ARG A 192 6.05 -25.98 5.40
CA ARG A 192 5.65 -27.37 5.39
C ARG A 192 5.06 -27.64 4.01
N ASP A 193 5.81 -28.38 3.19
CA ASP A 193 5.51 -28.52 1.76
C ASP A 193 5.41 -27.14 1.07
N ASP A 194 4.26 -26.83 0.51
CA ASP A 194 3.97 -25.55 -0.14
C ASP A 194 3.20 -24.57 0.75
N THR A 195 3.06 -24.87 2.04
CA THR A 195 2.40 -24.03 3.02
C THR A 195 3.42 -23.20 3.79
N LEU A 196 3.28 -21.89 3.78
CA LEU A 196 4.02 -20.96 4.60
C LEU A 196 3.41 -20.92 6.00
N GLN A 197 4.15 -21.36 7.02
CA GLN A 197 3.73 -21.38 8.43
C GLN A 197 4.23 -20.13 9.15
N LEU A 198 3.34 -19.41 9.79
CA LEU A 198 3.63 -18.17 10.50
C LEU A 198 2.85 -18.10 11.81
N SER A 199 3.42 -17.38 12.79
CA SER A 199 2.69 -16.96 13.97
C SER A 199 1.99 -15.63 13.69
N ALA A 200 0.72 -15.52 13.98
CA ALA A 200 -0.10 -14.35 13.63
C ALA A 200 -1.12 -14.02 14.71
N HIS A 201 -1.51 -12.75 14.78
CA HIS A 201 -2.59 -12.26 15.64
C HIS A 201 -3.74 -11.75 14.76
N GLU A 202 -4.96 -12.23 15.03
CA GLU A 202 -6.17 -11.80 14.33
C GLU A 202 -6.65 -10.44 14.87
N VAL A 203 -6.71 -9.44 14.01
CA VAL A 203 -7.17 -8.09 14.36
C VAL A 203 -8.69 -8.01 14.29
N GLY A 204 -9.28 -8.58 13.21
CA GLY A 204 -10.72 -8.53 13.04
C GLY A 204 -11.19 -9.19 11.75
N THR A 205 -12.51 -9.27 11.62
CA THR A 205 -13.18 -9.83 10.44
C THR A 205 -13.82 -8.72 9.62
N VAL A 206 -13.58 -8.73 8.31
CA VAL A 206 -14.18 -7.77 7.38
C VAL A 206 -15.70 -7.98 7.36
N GLU A 207 -16.44 -6.94 7.70
CA GLU A 207 -17.89 -6.94 7.69
C GLU A 207 -18.45 -6.35 6.40
N GLU A 208 -17.84 -5.24 5.96
CA GLU A 208 -18.32 -4.48 4.81
C GLU A 208 -17.12 -3.90 4.03
N VAL A 209 -17.27 -3.86 2.72
CA VAL A 209 -16.29 -3.27 1.82
C VAL A 209 -16.97 -2.23 0.94
N SER A 210 -16.27 -1.13 0.67
CA SER A 210 -16.72 -0.09 -0.25
C SER A 210 -16.51 -0.48 -1.71
N LEU A 211 -16.93 0.40 -2.58
CA LEU A 211 -16.49 0.44 -3.97
C LEU A 211 -14.97 0.66 -4.07
N THR A 212 -14.40 0.35 -5.21
CA THR A 212 -13.00 0.62 -5.51
C THR A 212 -12.75 2.12 -5.69
N GLY A 213 -11.50 2.57 -5.57
CA GLY A 213 -11.15 3.97 -5.80
C GLY A 213 -11.54 4.48 -7.21
N ALA A 214 -11.50 3.62 -8.23
CA ALA A 214 -11.95 3.96 -9.59
C ALA A 214 -13.47 4.17 -9.65
N GLU A 215 -14.25 3.32 -8.99
CA GLU A 215 -15.71 3.47 -8.90
C GLU A 215 -16.10 4.69 -8.06
N MET A 216 -15.36 5.00 -6.99
CA MET A 216 -15.52 6.22 -6.22
C MET A 216 -15.28 7.45 -7.10
N ALA A 217 -14.20 7.48 -7.88
CA ALA A 217 -13.90 8.57 -8.80
C ALA A 217 -14.97 8.75 -9.89
N SER A 218 -15.77 7.72 -10.18
CA SER A 218 -16.90 7.78 -11.11
C SER A 218 -18.19 8.39 -10.53
N GLY A 219 -18.12 9.00 -9.35
CA GLY A 219 -19.25 9.70 -8.71
C GLY A 219 -20.09 8.81 -7.80
N LYS A 220 -19.44 8.08 -6.89
CA LYS A 220 -20.09 7.27 -5.84
C LYS A 220 -19.41 7.45 -4.47
N PHE A 221 -18.90 8.64 -4.19
CA PHE A 221 -18.18 8.94 -2.95
C PHE A 221 -19.06 8.78 -1.70
N SER A 222 -20.36 9.02 -1.80
CA SER A 222 -21.31 8.85 -0.69
C SER A 222 -21.31 7.44 -0.09
N GLU A 223 -20.89 6.42 -0.83
CA GLU A 223 -20.73 5.06 -0.30
C GLU A 223 -19.66 5.00 0.82
N TYR A 224 -18.61 5.82 0.74
CA TYR A 224 -17.63 5.95 1.82
C TYR A 224 -18.26 6.57 3.07
N LEU A 225 -19.07 7.61 2.90
CA LEU A 225 -19.78 8.24 4.01
C LEU A 225 -20.76 7.27 4.67
N HIS A 226 -21.44 6.44 3.86
CA HIS A 226 -22.36 5.43 4.35
C HIS A 226 -21.65 4.36 5.21
N LEU A 227 -20.46 3.92 4.81
CA LEU A 227 -19.65 2.95 5.56
C LEU A 227 -19.14 3.55 6.88
N VAL A 228 -18.64 4.79 6.83
CA VAL A 228 -18.07 5.50 7.98
C VAL A 228 -19.11 5.84 9.04
N ARG A 229 -20.35 6.16 8.62
CA ARG A 229 -21.47 6.40 9.54
C ARG A 229 -21.74 5.22 10.49
N LYS A 230 -21.37 4.00 10.08
CA LYS A 230 -21.57 2.78 10.88
C LYS A 230 -20.46 2.51 11.88
N LEU A 231 -19.44 3.38 11.98
CA LEU A 231 -18.39 3.25 12.99
C LEU A 231 -18.96 3.42 14.41
N PRO A 232 -18.40 2.72 15.41
CA PRO A 232 -18.82 2.90 16.80
C PRO A 232 -18.51 4.32 17.29
N LEU A 233 -19.29 4.79 18.26
CA LEU A 233 -19.09 6.07 18.93
C LEU A 233 -18.94 5.84 20.43
N PRO A 234 -17.75 6.12 21.01
CA PRO A 234 -16.53 6.58 20.36
C PRO A 234 -15.90 5.51 19.46
N THR A 235 -15.11 5.94 18.47
CA THR A 235 -14.27 5.03 17.69
C THR A 235 -13.17 4.45 18.59
N HIS A 236 -12.50 3.38 18.15
CA HIS A 236 -11.42 2.77 18.94
C HIS A 236 -10.25 3.72 19.21
N THR A 237 -10.01 4.67 18.31
CA THR A 237 -8.97 5.71 18.49
C THR A 237 -9.46 6.94 19.26
N GLY A 238 -10.76 6.99 19.61
CA GLY A 238 -11.39 8.16 20.24
C GLY A 238 -11.65 9.34 19.29
N GLN A 239 -11.25 9.25 18.04
CA GLN A 239 -11.41 10.30 17.04
C GLN A 239 -12.83 10.27 16.44
N PRO A 240 -13.37 11.43 15.98
CA PRO A 240 -14.63 11.45 15.24
C PRO A 240 -14.56 10.61 13.95
N PRO A 241 -15.66 9.97 13.51
CA PRO A 241 -15.68 9.17 12.29
C PRO A 241 -15.18 9.90 11.03
N ALA A 242 -15.46 11.20 10.92
CA ALA A 242 -14.97 12.05 9.83
C ALA A 242 -13.43 12.15 9.84
N GLU A 243 -12.84 12.32 11.03
CA GLU A 243 -11.40 12.35 11.20
C GLU A 243 -10.77 11.00 10.87
N VAL A 244 -11.36 9.90 11.35
CA VAL A 244 -10.91 8.55 11.00
C VAL A 244 -10.92 8.36 9.49
N LEU A 245 -11.96 8.83 8.78
CA LEU A 245 -12.04 8.71 7.33
C LEU A 245 -10.88 9.41 6.63
N TRP A 246 -10.64 10.69 6.89
CA TRP A 246 -9.59 11.39 6.15
C TRP A 246 -8.20 10.86 6.48
N ARG A 247 -7.94 10.45 7.72
CA ARG A 247 -6.68 9.79 8.07
C ARG A 247 -6.50 8.48 7.31
N VAL A 248 -7.53 7.66 7.19
CA VAL A 248 -7.49 6.42 6.41
C VAL A 248 -7.23 6.71 4.94
N LEU A 249 -7.90 7.71 4.36
CA LEU A 249 -7.78 8.03 2.93
C LEU A 249 -6.36 8.44 2.53
N ILE A 250 -5.58 9.01 3.43
CA ILE A 250 -4.18 9.39 3.18
C ILE A 250 -3.17 8.51 3.94
N GLY A 251 -3.63 7.40 4.58
CA GLY A 251 -2.77 6.53 5.38
C GLY A 251 -2.19 7.17 6.64
N ASP A 252 -2.89 8.16 7.21
CA ASP A 252 -2.42 8.97 8.35
C ASP A 252 -1.00 9.53 8.16
N HIS A 253 -0.70 9.91 6.91
CA HIS A 253 0.59 10.45 6.48
C HIS A 253 0.44 11.89 6.01
N ASP A 254 1.37 12.73 6.41
CA ASP A 254 1.43 14.12 5.97
C ASP A 254 2.55 14.30 4.93
N SER A 255 2.19 14.35 3.64
CA SER A 255 3.14 14.60 2.57
C SER A 255 3.69 16.03 2.58
N TYR A 256 3.08 16.96 3.32
CA TYR A 256 3.58 18.31 3.55
C TYR A 256 4.69 18.35 4.59
N ASN A 257 4.60 17.51 5.61
CA ASN A 257 5.56 17.44 6.70
C ASN A 257 6.22 16.05 6.75
N LYS A 258 7.24 15.85 5.93
CA LYS A 258 7.97 14.58 5.81
C LYS A 258 8.63 14.11 7.11
N SER A 259 8.82 15.01 8.06
CA SER A 259 9.36 14.69 9.39
C SER A 259 8.28 14.25 10.39
N ALA A 260 7.00 14.48 10.07
CA ALA A 260 5.89 14.04 10.91
C ALA A 260 5.52 12.59 10.57
N ASP A 261 5.43 11.75 11.56
CA ASP A 261 5.01 10.36 11.43
C ASP A 261 3.48 10.20 11.44
N ARG A 262 2.74 11.27 11.76
CA ARG A 262 1.28 11.35 11.69
C ARG A 262 0.83 12.59 10.94
N ALA A 263 -0.34 12.48 10.29
CA ALA A 263 -0.97 13.61 9.63
C ALA A 263 -1.40 14.67 10.64
N SER A 264 -1.15 15.93 10.26
CA SER A 264 -1.55 17.10 11.06
C SER A 264 -3.06 17.34 10.98
N ASP A 265 -3.65 17.83 12.08
CA ASP A 265 -5.08 18.21 12.11
C ASP A 265 -5.39 19.38 11.17
N SER A 266 -4.38 20.16 10.74
CA SER A 266 -4.55 21.21 9.72
C SER A 266 -5.01 20.70 8.36
N ILE A 267 -4.85 19.39 8.08
CA ILE A 267 -5.34 18.73 6.86
C ILE A 267 -6.89 18.67 6.80
N SER A 268 -7.56 18.89 7.91
CA SER A 268 -9.02 18.85 7.98
C SER A 268 -9.72 19.80 7.00
N GLU A 269 -9.14 20.98 6.73
CA GLU A 269 -9.67 21.91 5.73
C GLU A 269 -9.53 21.38 4.31
N ASP A 270 -8.42 20.72 3.99
CA ASP A 270 -8.20 20.09 2.68
C ASP A 270 -9.18 18.94 2.48
N PHE A 271 -9.47 18.19 3.53
CA PHE A 271 -10.49 17.15 3.53
C PHE A 271 -11.89 17.70 3.29
N SER A 272 -12.26 18.81 3.93
CA SER A 272 -13.55 19.46 3.69
C SER A 272 -13.71 19.86 2.21
N ARG A 273 -12.69 20.47 1.60
CA ARG A 273 -12.69 20.81 0.17
C ARG A 273 -12.77 19.56 -0.71
N PHE A 274 -12.07 18.51 -0.35
CA PHE A 274 -12.13 17.23 -1.06
C PHE A 274 -13.55 16.64 -1.05
N ILE A 275 -14.24 16.64 0.10
CA ILE A 275 -15.63 16.19 0.18
C ILE A 275 -16.53 17.01 -0.72
N GLN A 276 -16.41 18.35 -0.66
CA GLN A 276 -17.19 19.26 -1.51
C GLN A 276 -17.03 18.86 -2.98
N TYR A 277 -15.82 18.74 -3.44
CA TYR A 277 -15.52 18.31 -4.81
C TYR A 277 -16.12 16.95 -5.16
N MET A 278 -15.95 15.95 -4.32
CA MET A 278 -16.45 14.61 -4.60
C MET A 278 -17.98 14.56 -4.67
N LEU A 279 -18.68 15.29 -3.78
CA LEU A 279 -20.13 15.36 -3.79
C LEU A 279 -20.68 16.17 -4.98
N LEU A 280 -19.99 17.23 -5.40
CA LEU A 280 -20.37 17.96 -6.60
C LEU A 280 -20.20 17.09 -7.87
N ARG A 281 -19.12 16.34 -7.97
CA ARG A 281 -18.94 15.34 -9.05
C ARG A 281 -20.03 14.27 -9.02
N GLU A 282 -20.39 13.82 -7.84
CA GLU A 282 -21.46 12.83 -7.67
C GLU A 282 -22.82 13.40 -8.11
N LYS A 283 -23.09 14.68 -7.82
CA LYS A 283 -24.28 15.39 -8.33
C LYS A 283 -24.32 15.39 -9.85
N LEU A 284 -23.20 15.72 -10.52
CA LEU A 284 -23.15 15.68 -11.99
C LEU A 284 -23.36 14.28 -12.54
N ALA A 285 -22.78 13.27 -11.90
CA ALA A 285 -22.97 11.89 -12.30
C ALA A 285 -24.42 11.43 -12.13
N ASP A 286 -25.13 11.87 -11.08
CA ASP A 286 -26.55 11.61 -10.87
C ASP A 286 -27.40 12.31 -11.93
N ILE A 287 -27.09 13.56 -12.27
CA ILE A 287 -27.74 14.28 -13.36
C ILE A 287 -27.56 13.53 -14.69
N ALA A 288 -26.34 13.13 -15.02
CA ALA A 288 -26.05 12.42 -16.27
C ALA A 288 -26.76 11.05 -16.34
N ARG A 289 -27.01 10.40 -15.20
CA ARG A 289 -27.76 9.12 -15.11
C ARG A 289 -29.25 9.33 -14.99
N GLN A 290 -29.75 10.58 -14.94
CA GLN A 290 -31.14 10.91 -14.69
C GLN A 290 -31.66 10.32 -13.35
N THR A 291 -30.80 10.26 -12.34
CA THR A 291 -31.15 9.77 -11.01
C THR A 291 -32.10 10.78 -10.34
N PRO A 292 -33.21 10.32 -9.68
CA PRO A 292 -34.10 11.22 -8.97
C PRO A 292 -33.39 12.08 -7.93
N GLU A 293 -33.72 13.37 -7.84
CA GLU A 293 -33.15 14.35 -6.90
C GLU A 293 -33.19 13.86 -5.44
N MET A 294 -34.21 13.13 -5.06
CA MET A 294 -34.34 12.56 -3.71
C MET A 294 -33.16 11.66 -3.33
N HIS A 295 -32.52 10.96 -4.28
CA HIS A 295 -31.33 10.14 -3.98
C HIS A 295 -30.15 11.02 -3.57
N TYR A 296 -29.99 12.19 -4.19
CA TYR A 296 -28.92 13.12 -3.81
C TYR A 296 -29.17 13.74 -2.43
N GLU A 297 -30.43 14.08 -2.11
CA GLU A 297 -30.79 14.58 -0.77
C GLU A 297 -30.47 13.57 0.34
N VAL A 298 -30.67 12.27 0.11
CA VAL A 298 -30.27 11.22 1.06
C VAL A 298 -28.76 11.25 1.32
N LYS A 299 -27.95 11.49 0.29
CA LYS A 299 -26.48 11.60 0.42
C LYS A 299 -26.08 12.83 1.25
N LEU A 300 -26.78 13.94 1.06
CA LEU A 300 -26.55 15.15 1.85
C LEU A 300 -26.95 14.97 3.33
N HIS A 301 -27.99 14.20 3.61
CA HIS A 301 -28.33 13.85 4.99
C HIS A 301 -27.25 12.99 5.69
N LEU A 302 -26.59 12.07 4.96
CA LEU A 302 -25.48 11.32 5.50
C LEU A 302 -24.31 12.26 5.88
N LEU A 303 -24.08 13.29 5.10
CA LEU A 303 -23.06 14.29 5.38
C LEU A 303 -23.41 15.08 6.67
N ASP A 304 -24.65 15.54 6.82
CA ASP A 304 -25.09 16.26 8.02
C ASP A 304 -25.02 15.39 9.29
N ASP A 305 -25.35 14.10 9.19
CA ASP A 305 -25.20 13.15 10.30
C ASP A 305 -23.74 13.04 10.77
N LEU A 306 -22.80 12.97 9.82
CA LEU A 306 -21.36 12.95 10.15
C LEU A 306 -20.87 14.28 10.69
N ALA A 307 -21.30 15.40 10.10
CA ALA A 307 -20.97 16.76 10.54
C ALA A 307 -21.46 17.03 11.97
N SER A 308 -22.61 16.50 12.36
CA SER A 308 -23.16 16.66 13.72
C SER A 308 -22.27 16.05 14.81
N ASN A 309 -21.48 15.04 14.47
CA ASN A 309 -20.55 14.36 15.36
C ASN A 309 -19.10 14.87 15.24
N ASP A 310 -18.84 15.77 14.29
CA ASP A 310 -17.53 16.33 14.03
C ASP A 310 -17.34 17.69 14.69
N LYS A 311 -16.78 17.69 15.90
CA LYS A 311 -16.49 18.93 16.64
C LYS A 311 -15.32 19.73 16.06
N SER A 312 -14.51 19.12 15.17
CA SER A 312 -13.35 19.77 14.55
C SER A 312 -13.76 20.66 13.36
N GLY A 313 -14.98 20.49 12.81
CA GLY A 313 -15.42 21.19 11.61
C GLY A 313 -14.70 20.71 10.35
N SER A 314 -14.08 19.52 10.39
CA SER A 314 -13.34 18.93 9.27
C SER A 314 -14.24 18.44 8.13
N ILE A 315 -15.54 18.38 8.36
CA ILE A 315 -16.53 17.98 7.35
C ILE A 315 -17.50 19.12 7.03
N CYS A 316 -17.76 19.34 5.74
CA CYS A 316 -18.73 20.33 5.30
C CYS A 316 -20.17 19.87 5.56
N THR A 317 -21.12 20.81 5.59
CA THR A 317 -22.55 20.55 5.75
C THR A 317 -23.27 20.47 4.40
N SER A 318 -24.47 19.90 4.38
CA SER A 318 -25.35 19.88 3.20
C SER A 318 -25.67 21.29 2.69
N HIS A 319 -25.81 22.25 3.61
CA HIS A 319 -26.06 23.65 3.27
C HIS A 319 -24.93 24.25 2.45
N GLN A 320 -23.68 24.03 2.87
CA GLN A 320 -22.50 24.48 2.12
C GLN A 320 -22.42 23.87 0.72
N ILE A 321 -22.76 22.58 0.57
CA ILE A 321 -22.83 21.93 -0.76
C ILE A 321 -23.91 22.58 -1.63
N LYS A 322 -25.11 22.81 -1.08
CA LYS A 322 -26.23 23.47 -1.81
C LYS A 322 -25.86 24.89 -2.24
N ASP A 323 -25.17 25.63 -1.38
CA ASP A 323 -24.68 26.97 -1.71
C ASP A 323 -23.66 26.95 -2.84
N LEU A 324 -22.72 25.97 -2.83
CA LEU A 324 -21.75 25.79 -3.92
C LEU A 324 -22.45 25.43 -5.24
N ILE A 325 -23.43 24.52 -5.22
CA ILE A 325 -24.23 24.17 -6.41
C ILE A 325 -24.88 25.42 -7.00
N LYS A 326 -25.50 26.24 -6.15
CA LYS A 326 -26.17 27.48 -6.56
C LYS A 326 -25.17 28.53 -7.04
N HIS A 327 -24.08 28.72 -6.28
CA HIS A 327 -23.08 29.77 -6.60
C HIS A 327 -22.37 29.49 -7.93
N HIS A 328 -22.05 28.24 -8.20
CA HIS A 328 -21.36 27.82 -9.43
C HIS A 328 -22.32 27.40 -10.55
N ASP A 329 -23.62 27.56 -10.37
CA ASP A 329 -24.65 27.20 -11.35
C ASP A 329 -24.43 25.77 -11.90
N ILE A 330 -24.30 24.81 -10.97
CA ILE A 330 -24.07 23.40 -11.31
C ILE A 330 -25.40 22.74 -11.62
N GLY A 331 -25.68 22.49 -12.89
CA GLY A 331 -27.00 22.03 -13.34
C GLY A 331 -26.96 21.21 -14.64
N ILE A 332 -28.15 20.86 -15.09
CA ILE A 332 -28.43 19.98 -16.23
C ILE A 332 -28.09 20.64 -17.58
N GLU A 333 -28.19 21.98 -17.68
CA GLU A 333 -28.18 22.70 -18.97
C GLU A 333 -26.83 22.60 -19.70
N ASN A 334 -25.71 22.43 -18.96
CA ASN A 334 -24.41 22.18 -19.54
C ASN A 334 -23.48 21.40 -18.59
N VAL A 335 -23.46 20.07 -18.71
CA VAL A 335 -22.62 19.18 -17.86
C VAL A 335 -21.13 19.50 -18.01
N SER A 336 -20.65 19.77 -19.23
CA SER A 336 -19.22 20.05 -19.47
C SER A 336 -18.77 21.37 -18.83
N ASP A 337 -19.62 22.39 -18.83
CA ASP A 337 -19.34 23.65 -18.14
C ASP A 337 -19.40 23.49 -16.63
N SER A 338 -20.33 22.70 -16.12
CA SER A 338 -20.39 22.33 -14.70
C SER A 338 -19.15 21.57 -14.24
N GLU A 339 -18.65 20.61 -15.03
CA GLU A 339 -17.39 19.90 -14.75
C GLU A 339 -16.21 20.87 -14.64
N ARG A 340 -16.10 21.83 -15.57
CA ARG A 340 -15.03 22.85 -15.55
C ARG A 340 -15.12 23.70 -14.28
N ARG A 341 -16.31 24.17 -13.91
CA ARG A 341 -16.53 24.99 -12.69
C ARG A 341 -16.19 24.21 -11.42
N ILE A 342 -16.52 22.92 -11.35
CA ILE A 342 -16.13 22.06 -10.23
C ILE A 342 -14.60 21.92 -10.13
N LEU A 343 -13.91 21.81 -11.25
CA LEU A 343 -12.44 21.74 -11.27
C LEU A 343 -11.79 23.06 -10.79
N GLU A 344 -12.46 24.19 -10.93
CA GLU A 344 -11.98 25.49 -10.41
C GLU A 344 -12.08 25.60 -8.88
N ILE A 345 -12.92 24.80 -8.23
CA ILE A 345 -13.05 24.77 -6.76
C ILE A 345 -11.81 24.17 -6.10
N ILE A 346 -11.09 23.30 -6.81
CA ILE A 346 -9.89 22.64 -6.31
C ILE A 346 -8.64 23.29 -6.87
N PRO A 347 -7.65 23.62 -6.04
CA PRO A 347 -6.35 24.04 -6.52
C PRO A 347 -5.72 23.00 -7.46
N GLN A 348 -5.23 23.43 -8.62
CA GLN A 348 -4.40 22.57 -9.47
C GLN A 348 -3.21 22.10 -8.63
N ASN A 349 -2.97 20.78 -8.59
CA ASN A 349 -1.97 20.12 -7.76
C ASN A 349 -2.30 20.01 -6.25
N ASP A 350 -3.56 19.86 -5.90
CA ASP A 350 -3.95 19.55 -4.52
C ASP A 350 -3.24 18.27 -4.04
N ARG A 351 -2.40 18.41 -2.99
CA ARG A 351 -1.61 17.29 -2.45
C ARG A 351 -2.49 16.27 -1.75
N PHE A 352 -3.52 16.73 -1.06
CA PHE A 352 -4.46 15.84 -0.38
C PHE A 352 -5.11 14.87 -1.38
N ILE A 353 -5.57 15.38 -2.52
CA ILE A 353 -6.16 14.55 -3.58
C ILE A 353 -5.15 13.53 -4.11
N ARG A 354 -3.88 13.93 -4.30
CA ARG A 354 -2.83 13.00 -4.73
C ARG A 354 -2.58 11.92 -3.70
N ASP A 355 -2.49 12.27 -2.42
CA ASP A 355 -2.29 11.33 -1.32
C ASP A 355 -3.47 10.35 -1.25
N VAL A 356 -4.70 10.84 -1.40
CA VAL A 356 -5.91 9.98 -1.50
C VAL A 356 -5.83 9.06 -2.71
N GLN A 357 -5.47 9.55 -3.89
CA GLN A 357 -5.35 8.74 -5.10
C GLN A 357 -4.25 7.67 -4.95
N GLU A 358 -3.12 8.01 -4.35
CA GLU A 358 -2.04 7.07 -4.10
C GLU A 358 -2.46 5.95 -3.14
N MET A 359 -3.17 6.29 -2.06
CA MET A 359 -3.61 5.31 -1.07
C MET A 359 -4.79 4.47 -1.56
N THR A 360 -5.76 5.07 -2.25
CA THR A 360 -7.01 4.39 -2.62
C THR A 360 -7.02 3.81 -4.02
N GLY A 361 -6.11 4.22 -4.91
CA GLY A 361 -6.11 3.85 -6.34
C GLY A 361 -6.10 2.34 -6.60
N CYS A 362 -5.42 1.58 -5.73
CA CYS A 362 -5.33 0.12 -5.80
C CYS A 362 -5.84 -0.56 -4.53
N ARG A 363 -6.63 0.12 -3.73
CA ARG A 363 -7.23 -0.38 -2.50
C ARG A 363 -8.69 0.02 -2.42
N ARG A 364 -9.41 -0.67 -1.55
CA ARG A 364 -10.79 -0.34 -1.21
C ARG A 364 -10.93 -0.12 0.29
N LEU A 365 -11.81 0.80 0.65
CA LEU A 365 -12.17 1.05 2.04
C LEU A 365 -12.98 -0.14 2.58
N TYR A 366 -12.76 -0.51 3.82
CA TYR A 366 -13.53 -1.55 4.49
C TYR A 366 -13.71 -1.23 5.98
N ARG A 367 -14.71 -1.86 6.57
CA ARG A 367 -14.95 -1.86 8.01
C ARG A 367 -14.96 -3.28 8.53
N THR A 368 -14.38 -3.49 9.71
CA THR A 368 -14.43 -4.76 10.42
C THR A 368 -15.67 -4.87 11.31
N VAL A 369 -16.01 -6.09 11.73
CA VAL A 369 -17.07 -6.36 12.74
C VAL A 369 -16.73 -5.65 14.06
N GLU A 370 -15.45 -5.57 14.37
CA GLU A 370 -14.91 -4.91 15.56
C GLU A 370 -15.02 -3.39 15.49
N GLY A 371 -15.30 -2.82 14.32
CA GLY A 371 -15.51 -1.39 14.10
C GLY A 371 -14.25 -0.62 13.66
N ASP A 372 -13.21 -1.32 13.21
CA ASP A 372 -12.04 -0.67 12.62
C ASP A 372 -12.28 -0.28 11.17
N LEU A 373 -11.68 0.83 10.75
CA LEU A 373 -11.68 1.30 9.37
C LEU A 373 -10.31 1.10 8.74
N GLY A 374 -10.28 0.62 7.50
CA GLY A 374 -9.03 0.36 6.80
C GLY A 374 -9.12 0.45 5.28
N LEU A 375 -7.96 0.33 4.63
CA LEU A 375 -7.78 0.23 3.17
C LEU A 375 -7.08 -1.08 2.84
N GLY A 376 -7.75 -1.97 2.12
CA GLY A 376 -7.25 -3.29 1.79
C GLY A 376 -7.29 -3.63 0.29
N PRO A 377 -6.85 -4.82 -0.07
CA PRO A 377 -6.82 -5.28 -1.46
C PRO A 377 -8.17 -5.17 -2.16
N LEU A 378 -8.16 -4.89 -3.47
CA LEU A 378 -9.39 -4.77 -4.27
C LEU A 378 -10.23 -6.04 -4.28
N SER A 379 -9.59 -7.21 -4.15
CA SER A 379 -10.25 -8.52 -4.12
C SER A 379 -10.90 -8.90 -2.81
N MET A 380 -10.71 -8.11 -1.74
CA MET A 380 -11.28 -8.41 -0.43
C MET A 380 -12.81 -8.35 -0.43
N ARG A 381 -13.42 -9.11 0.46
CA ARG A 381 -14.87 -9.25 0.61
C ARG A 381 -15.26 -9.49 2.07
N PRO A 382 -16.52 -9.33 2.44
CA PRO A 382 -17.00 -9.71 3.77
C PRO A 382 -16.63 -11.17 4.11
N GLY A 383 -16.18 -11.39 5.35
CA GLY A 383 -15.69 -12.68 5.85
C GLY A 383 -14.18 -12.88 5.71
N ASP A 384 -13.46 -12.06 4.94
CA ASP A 384 -11.99 -12.03 4.97
C ASP A 384 -11.52 -11.54 6.34
N ARG A 385 -10.29 -11.90 6.74
CA ARG A 385 -9.76 -11.59 8.06
C ARG A 385 -8.52 -10.74 7.98
N VAL A 386 -8.39 -9.82 8.92
CA VAL A 386 -7.24 -8.95 9.08
C VAL A 386 -6.30 -9.53 10.13
N TRP A 387 -5.03 -9.65 9.78
CA TRP A 387 -4.02 -10.27 10.63
C TRP A 387 -2.75 -9.44 10.73
N ILE A 388 -2.14 -9.40 11.91
CA ILE A 388 -0.76 -9.02 12.09
C ILE A 388 0.07 -10.31 12.04
N LEU A 389 0.93 -10.44 11.03
CA LEU A 389 1.91 -11.51 10.96
C LEU A 389 3.10 -11.13 11.83
N ARG A 390 3.57 -12.04 12.66
CA ARG A 390 4.66 -11.77 13.59
C ARG A 390 5.93 -11.41 12.82
N GLY A 391 6.48 -10.21 13.08
CA GLY A 391 7.63 -9.68 12.35
C GLY A 391 7.30 -8.90 11.08
N ALA A 392 6.02 -8.77 10.72
CA ALA A 392 5.61 -7.94 9.60
C ALA A 392 5.49 -6.47 10.02
N ARG A 393 5.77 -5.57 9.07
CA ARG A 393 5.67 -4.12 9.29
C ARG A 393 4.25 -3.58 9.14
N VAL A 394 3.40 -4.30 8.41
CA VAL A 394 2.01 -3.91 8.11
C VAL A 394 1.09 -5.11 8.30
N PRO A 395 -0.22 -4.90 8.55
CA PRO A 395 -1.18 -5.99 8.60
C PRO A 395 -1.46 -6.55 7.20
N PHE A 396 -2.03 -7.75 7.16
CA PHE A 396 -2.41 -8.46 5.94
C PHE A 396 -3.86 -8.91 5.97
N VAL A 397 -4.49 -8.97 4.80
CA VAL A 397 -5.81 -9.58 4.60
C VAL A 397 -5.62 -11.01 4.15
N LEU A 398 -6.20 -11.92 4.90
CA LEU A 398 -6.19 -13.35 4.63
C LEU A 398 -7.62 -13.87 4.46
N ARG A 399 -7.85 -14.72 3.46
CA ARG A 399 -9.11 -15.40 3.22
C ARG A 399 -9.04 -16.83 3.74
N PRO A 400 -9.97 -17.27 4.59
CA PRO A 400 -10.02 -18.68 5.01
C PRO A 400 -10.05 -19.62 3.79
N ALA A 401 -9.19 -20.64 3.78
CA ALA A 401 -9.21 -21.69 2.77
C ALA A 401 -10.34 -22.68 3.11
N THR A 402 -11.23 -22.92 2.13
CA THR A 402 -12.45 -23.74 2.34
C THR A 402 -12.16 -25.23 2.34
N ASP A 403 -11.06 -25.65 1.69
CA ASP A 403 -10.76 -27.04 1.39
C ASP A 403 -9.69 -27.65 2.31
N VAL A 404 -9.23 -26.90 3.31
CA VAL A 404 -8.15 -27.29 4.22
C VAL A 404 -8.56 -26.98 5.65
N ASP A 405 -7.83 -27.52 6.64
CA ASP A 405 -8.08 -27.29 8.06
C ASP A 405 -8.26 -25.80 8.42
N LYS A 406 -9.04 -25.54 9.48
CA LYS A 406 -9.46 -24.18 9.91
C LYS A 406 -8.34 -23.15 10.14
N ALA A 407 -7.06 -23.56 10.10
CA ALA A 407 -5.89 -22.69 10.28
C ALA A 407 -5.16 -22.35 8.97
N HIS A 408 -5.77 -22.63 7.80
CA HIS A 408 -5.18 -22.32 6.50
C HIS A 408 -5.90 -21.17 5.80
N TYR A 409 -5.11 -20.33 5.13
CA TYR A 409 -5.59 -19.09 4.52
C TYR A 409 -4.92 -18.85 3.16
N HIS A 410 -5.61 -18.10 2.30
CA HIS A 410 -5.03 -17.48 1.11
C HIS A 410 -4.66 -16.02 1.42
N LEU A 411 -3.45 -15.61 1.09
CA LEU A 411 -3.02 -14.23 1.19
C LEU A 411 -3.66 -13.40 0.07
N LEU A 412 -4.32 -12.30 0.42
CA LEU A 412 -4.86 -11.34 -0.54
C LEU A 412 -3.92 -10.15 -0.74
N GLY A 413 -3.23 -9.72 0.30
CA GLY A 413 -2.27 -8.62 0.27
C GLY A 413 -2.22 -7.86 1.58
N GLU A 414 -1.40 -6.82 1.58
CA GLU A 414 -1.26 -5.91 2.72
C GLU A 414 -2.48 -5.00 2.90
N THR A 415 -2.68 -4.49 4.11
CA THR A 415 -3.76 -3.57 4.44
C THR A 415 -3.30 -2.47 5.39
N TYR A 416 -3.90 -1.29 5.26
CA TYR A 416 -3.85 -0.24 6.27
C TYR A 416 -5.04 -0.41 7.22
N VAL A 417 -4.80 -0.31 8.52
CA VAL A 417 -5.85 -0.27 9.56
C VAL A 417 -5.60 0.92 10.46
N HIS A 418 -6.59 1.77 10.63
CA HIS A 418 -6.42 2.98 11.43
C HIS A 418 -6.22 2.65 12.90
N GLY A 419 -5.20 3.29 13.51
CA GLY A 419 -4.93 3.16 14.95
C GLY A 419 -4.03 2.00 15.36
N ILE A 420 -3.54 1.16 14.40
CA ILE A 420 -2.64 0.05 14.74
C ILE A 420 -1.32 0.02 13.96
N MET A 421 -1.16 0.90 12.97
CA MET A 421 -0.04 0.84 12.01
C MET A 421 1.35 1.04 12.63
N ARG A 422 1.43 1.57 13.82
CA ARG A 422 2.70 1.90 14.50
C ARG A 422 2.97 1.01 15.74
N GLY A 423 2.26 -0.11 15.85
CA GLY A 423 2.39 -1.05 16.96
C GLY A 423 1.53 -0.69 18.18
N GLU A 424 0.57 0.21 18.02
CA GLU A 424 -0.33 0.65 19.09
C GLU A 424 -1.04 -0.53 19.75
N LEU A 425 -1.49 -1.51 18.95
CA LEU A 425 -2.17 -2.69 19.47
C LEU A 425 -1.27 -3.53 20.39
N LEU A 426 -0.01 -3.74 19.99
CA LEU A 426 0.98 -4.47 20.79
C LEU A 426 1.43 -3.70 22.03
N ALA A 427 1.41 -2.37 21.97
CA ALA A 427 1.76 -1.52 23.10
C ALA A 427 0.64 -1.49 24.15
N GLN A 428 -0.62 -1.60 23.74
CA GLN A 428 -1.80 -1.56 24.62
C GLN A 428 -2.04 -2.89 25.32
N ASP A 429 -1.78 -4.01 24.66
CA ASP A 429 -2.04 -5.35 25.18
C ASP A 429 -0.84 -6.29 24.98
N SER A 430 -0.06 -6.47 26.03
CA SER A 430 1.05 -7.43 26.06
C SER A 430 0.59 -8.90 26.10
N SER A 431 -0.71 -9.16 26.31
CA SER A 431 -1.32 -10.51 26.41
C SER A 431 -1.87 -11.01 25.07
N LEU A 432 -1.62 -10.32 23.97
CA LEU A 432 -2.09 -10.71 22.64
C LEU A 432 -1.78 -12.17 22.32
N GLN A 433 -2.80 -12.89 21.93
CA GLN A 433 -2.66 -14.29 21.58
C GLN A 433 -2.16 -14.45 20.14
N TRP A 434 -1.01 -15.05 20.02
CA TRP A 434 -0.45 -15.45 18.73
C TRP A 434 -0.90 -16.86 18.39
N LYS A 435 -1.36 -17.08 17.18
CA LYS A 435 -1.81 -18.38 16.65
C LYS A 435 -0.90 -18.78 15.49
N ASP A 436 -0.59 -20.05 15.40
CA ASP A 436 0.09 -20.56 14.20
C ASP A 436 -0.92 -20.74 13.08
N ILE A 437 -0.62 -20.16 11.93
CA ILE A 437 -1.45 -20.23 10.71
C ILE A 437 -0.60 -20.70 9.52
N GLY A 438 -1.28 -21.30 8.54
CA GLY A 438 -0.71 -21.69 7.25
C GLY A 438 -1.23 -20.79 6.12
N ILE A 439 -0.35 -20.27 5.30
CA ILE A 439 -0.70 -19.57 4.05
C ILE A 439 -0.42 -20.52 2.89
N VAL A 440 -1.48 -20.86 2.14
CA VAL A 440 -1.47 -21.83 1.03
C VAL A 440 -1.52 -21.15 -0.32
#